data_ead8aff1c5782f6a4d7dd419430602f6
#
_entry.id   ead8aff1c5782f6a4d7dd419430602f6
#
_cell.length_a   1.000
_cell.length_b   1.000
_cell.length_c   1.000
_cell.angle_alpha   90.00
_cell.angle_beta   90.00
_cell.angle_gamma   90.00
#
_symmetry.space_group_name_H-M   'P 1'
#
loop_
_entity.id
_entity.type
_entity.pdbx_description
1 polymer ?
#
loop_
_entity_poly.entity_id
_entity_poly.type
_entity_poly.pdbx_seq_one_letter_code
_entity_poly.pdbx_strand_id
1 'polypeptide(L)'
;IGLGIPAEPLFRSASYQIAEDGSKKAPNVSKLAHDIETSRATVMNYIKYLTDARLLNLIYPLGEDFPKKPAKVMLHNSNLLYAIYPIQVDRQEAMETFFVNMLWKDHKINTGCRDYHYLVDGKMKFRITDAQAIGKQRYLPDVKYVRYNTEVGKGNLIPLWLLGFLY
;
A
#
# COMPACT_ATOMS: atom_id res chain seq x y z
N ILE A 1 -7.41 24.04 -21.95
CA ILE A 1 -7.79 24.70 -20.69
C ILE A 1 -6.99 24.00 -19.63
N GLY A 2 -5.81 24.54 -19.30
CA GLY A 2 -4.94 24.01 -18.26
C GLY A 2 -5.59 24.21 -16.89
N LEU A 3 -5.87 23.12 -16.19
CA LEU A 3 -6.20 23.18 -14.78
C LEU A 3 -4.90 23.57 -14.03
N GLY A 4 -4.81 24.85 -13.71
CA GLY A 4 -3.60 25.50 -13.18
C GLY A 4 -3.31 25.21 -11.71
N ILE A 5 -3.54 23.99 -11.24
CA ILE A 5 -3.07 23.55 -9.93
C ILE A 5 -1.86 22.66 -10.18
N PRO A 6 -0.67 23.05 -9.69
CA PRO A 6 0.52 22.22 -9.86
C PRO A 6 0.29 20.84 -9.22
N ALA A 7 0.45 19.77 -9.98
CA ALA A 7 0.37 18.40 -9.44
C ALA A 7 1.45 18.16 -8.36
N GLU A 8 2.53 18.91 -8.39
CA GLU A 8 3.66 18.79 -7.47
C GLU A 8 3.32 19.06 -5.99
N PRO A 9 2.61 20.14 -5.59
CA PRO A 9 2.23 20.33 -4.20
C PRO A 9 1.31 19.22 -3.68
N LEU A 10 0.43 18.70 -4.54
CA LEU A 10 -0.51 17.67 -4.19
C LEU A 10 0.17 16.30 -4.04
N PHE A 11 1.07 15.97 -4.96
CA PHE A 11 1.90 14.78 -4.86
C PHE A 11 2.77 14.84 -3.61
N ARG A 12 3.40 15.97 -3.34
CA ARG A 12 4.21 16.18 -2.14
C ARG A 12 3.37 16.04 -0.87
N SER A 13 2.22 16.73 -0.75
CA SER A 13 1.33 16.64 0.41
C SER A 13 0.76 15.23 0.60
N ALA A 14 0.32 14.57 -0.47
CA ALA A 14 -0.16 13.19 -0.41
C ALA A 14 0.96 12.22 -0.01
N SER A 15 2.15 12.37 -0.59
CA SER A 15 3.31 11.54 -0.28
C SER A 15 3.79 11.74 1.16
N TYR A 16 3.80 12.98 1.65
CA TYR A 16 4.12 13.27 3.05
C TYR A 16 3.09 12.68 4.01
N GLN A 17 1.78 12.81 3.73
CA GLN A 17 0.75 12.21 4.58
C GLN A 17 0.80 10.67 4.55
N ILE A 18 1.08 10.08 3.39
CA ILE A 18 1.26 8.62 3.27
C ILE A 18 2.48 8.16 4.06
N ALA A 19 3.57 8.93 4.02
CA ALA A 19 4.79 8.61 4.74
C ALA A 19 4.67 8.90 6.26
N GLU A 20 3.96 9.96 6.66
CA GLU A 20 3.79 10.37 8.07
C GLU A 20 2.76 9.50 8.80
N ASP A 21 1.63 9.18 8.16
CA ASP A 21 0.59 8.30 8.72
C ASP A 21 0.91 6.80 8.53
N GLY A 22 1.87 6.49 7.68
CA GLY A 22 2.16 5.14 7.19
C GLY A 22 0.99 4.58 6.39
N SER A 23 1.22 3.48 5.68
CA SER A 23 0.16 2.75 4.95
C SER A 23 -0.94 2.15 5.85
N LYS A 24 -0.91 2.45 7.15
CA LYS A 24 -1.79 1.88 8.17
C LYS A 24 -3.16 2.55 8.23
N LYS A 25 -3.31 3.76 7.70
CA LYS A 25 -4.56 4.51 7.78
C LYS A 25 -5.07 4.94 6.40
N ALA A 26 -6.39 4.99 6.28
CA ALA A 26 -7.02 5.59 5.12
C ALA A 26 -6.67 7.08 5.05
N PRO A 27 -6.29 7.63 3.88
CA PRO A 27 -5.90 9.02 3.74
C PRO A 27 -7.04 9.95 4.17
N ASN A 28 -6.71 11.03 4.86
CA ASN A 28 -7.69 12.03 5.23
C ASN A 28 -7.94 12.99 4.05
N VAL A 29 -8.78 12.54 3.10
CA VAL A 29 -9.12 13.31 1.90
C VAL A 29 -9.69 14.69 2.23
N SER A 30 -10.40 14.84 3.37
CA SER A 30 -10.96 16.13 3.79
C SER A 30 -9.86 17.08 4.26
N LYS A 31 -8.88 16.59 5.02
CA LYS A 31 -7.72 17.38 5.43
C LYS A 31 -6.91 17.81 4.21
N LEU A 32 -6.59 16.86 3.30
CA LEU A 32 -5.90 17.17 2.04
C LEU A 32 -6.65 18.26 1.23
N ALA A 33 -7.98 18.14 1.11
CA ALA A 33 -8.78 19.11 0.38
C ALA A 33 -8.72 20.50 1.03
N HIS A 34 -8.72 20.57 2.35
CA HIS A 34 -8.57 21.82 3.09
C HIS A 34 -7.16 22.42 2.91
N ASP A 35 -6.10 21.60 3.04
CA ASP A 35 -4.70 22.05 2.98
C ASP A 35 -4.30 22.62 1.60
N ILE A 36 -4.97 22.17 0.54
CA ILE A 36 -4.73 22.64 -0.85
C ILE A 36 -5.90 23.48 -1.40
N GLU A 37 -6.79 23.94 -0.54
CA GLU A 37 -7.91 24.82 -0.87
C GLU A 37 -8.78 24.33 -2.05
N THR A 38 -9.13 23.04 -2.06
CA THR A 38 -9.91 22.44 -3.14
C THR A 38 -11.04 21.53 -2.63
N SER A 39 -11.84 20.97 -3.55
CA SER A 39 -12.91 20.05 -3.20
C SER A 39 -12.41 18.62 -2.98
N ARG A 40 -13.12 17.84 -2.16
CA ARG A 40 -12.83 16.40 -1.96
C ARG A 40 -12.90 15.61 -3.28
N ALA A 41 -13.82 15.97 -4.17
CA ALA A 41 -13.95 15.35 -5.47
C ALA A 41 -12.70 15.60 -6.33
N THR A 42 -12.18 16.82 -6.30
CA THR A 42 -10.95 17.19 -7.00
C THR A 42 -9.77 16.38 -6.46
N VAL A 43 -9.61 16.27 -5.13
CA VAL A 43 -8.55 15.45 -4.52
C VAL A 43 -8.65 13.99 -4.95
N MET A 44 -9.85 13.42 -4.96
CA MET A 44 -10.04 12.03 -5.40
C MET A 44 -9.68 11.84 -6.88
N ASN A 45 -9.99 12.79 -7.75
CA ASN A 45 -9.57 12.75 -9.16
C ASN A 45 -8.04 12.82 -9.29
N TYR A 46 -7.37 13.67 -8.51
CA TYR A 46 -5.90 13.73 -8.51
C TYR A 46 -5.27 12.44 -8.02
N ILE A 47 -5.78 11.85 -6.94
CA ILE A 47 -5.34 10.54 -6.45
C ILE A 47 -5.48 9.50 -7.56
N LYS A 48 -6.58 9.53 -8.32
CA LYS A 48 -6.77 8.65 -9.47
C LYS A 48 -5.72 8.91 -10.56
N TYR A 49 -5.44 10.15 -10.94
CA TYR A 49 -4.40 10.47 -11.93
C TYR A 49 -3.01 9.99 -11.49
N LEU A 50 -2.67 10.14 -10.20
CA LEU A 50 -1.42 9.63 -9.65
C LEU A 50 -1.37 8.08 -9.68
N THR A 51 -2.50 7.43 -9.53
CA THR A 51 -2.61 5.97 -9.67
C THR A 51 -2.45 5.55 -11.12
N ASP A 52 -3.10 6.22 -12.06
CA ASP A 52 -2.98 5.98 -13.49
C ASP A 52 -1.54 6.23 -14.00
N ALA A 53 -0.84 7.19 -13.38
CA ALA A 53 0.59 7.48 -13.61
C ALA A 53 1.55 6.50 -12.90
N ARG A 54 1.04 5.49 -12.21
CA ARG A 54 1.83 4.51 -11.44
C ARG A 54 2.72 5.12 -10.35
N LEU A 55 2.23 6.14 -9.69
CA LEU A 55 2.88 6.74 -8.52
C LEU A 55 2.26 6.25 -7.22
N LEU A 56 0.96 5.91 -7.25
CA LEU A 56 0.19 5.41 -6.11
C LEU A 56 -0.49 4.08 -6.45
N ASN A 57 -0.71 3.28 -5.40
CA ASN A 57 -1.60 2.13 -5.39
C ASN A 57 -2.77 2.41 -4.42
N LEU A 58 -3.99 2.19 -4.89
CA LEU A 58 -5.21 2.31 -4.09
C LEU A 58 -5.70 0.93 -3.69
N ILE A 59 -5.81 0.68 -2.40
CA ILE A 59 -6.29 -0.60 -1.87
C ILE A 59 -7.66 -0.40 -1.24
N TYR A 60 -8.63 -1.12 -1.75
CA TYR A 60 -10.02 -1.08 -1.31
C TYR A 60 -10.40 -2.33 -0.52
N PRO A 61 -11.43 -2.26 0.33
CA PRO A 61 -12.09 -3.45 0.84
C PRO A 61 -12.66 -4.31 -0.28
N LEU A 62 -12.87 -5.59 -0.03
CA LEU A 62 -13.46 -6.50 -1.01
C LEU A 62 -14.86 -5.98 -1.44
N GLY A 63 -15.09 -5.92 -2.75
CA GLY A 63 -16.35 -5.42 -3.33
C GLY A 63 -16.47 -3.90 -3.42
N GLU A 64 -15.43 -3.17 -3.03
CA GLU A 64 -15.37 -1.71 -3.21
C GLU A 64 -14.33 -1.31 -4.24
N ASP A 65 -14.55 -0.14 -4.86
CA ASP A 65 -13.67 0.43 -5.88
C ASP A 65 -13.90 1.94 -6.02
N PHE A 66 -13.08 2.62 -6.86
CA PHE A 66 -13.31 4.03 -7.20
C PHE A 66 -14.75 4.23 -7.73
N PRO A 67 -15.44 5.35 -7.36
CA PRO A 67 -14.96 6.55 -6.69
C PRO A 67 -15.04 6.55 -5.15
N LYS A 68 -15.22 5.39 -4.51
CA LYS A 68 -15.23 5.32 -3.05
C LYS A 68 -13.85 5.67 -2.48
N LYS A 69 -13.83 6.03 -1.19
CA LYS A 69 -12.59 6.29 -0.48
C LYS A 69 -11.80 4.99 -0.30
N PRO A 70 -10.53 4.92 -0.72
CA PRO A 70 -9.70 3.73 -0.49
C PRO A 70 -9.43 3.53 1.00
N ALA A 71 -9.27 2.29 1.41
CA ALA A 71 -8.87 1.94 2.78
C ALA A 71 -7.38 2.21 3.03
N LYS A 72 -6.55 2.05 1.99
CA LYS A 72 -5.12 2.40 2.01
C LYS A 72 -4.74 3.10 0.72
N VAL A 73 -3.81 4.05 0.82
CA VAL A 73 -3.08 4.63 -0.31
C VAL A 73 -1.60 4.38 -0.06
N MET A 74 -0.92 3.79 -1.01
CA MET A 74 0.49 3.42 -0.90
C MET A 74 1.25 3.96 -2.09
N LEU A 75 2.54 4.24 -1.92
CA LEU A 75 3.40 4.52 -3.06
C LEU A 75 3.50 3.28 -3.95
N HIS A 76 3.60 3.49 -5.26
CA HIS A 76 3.64 2.37 -6.19
C HIS A 76 4.88 1.51 -6.02
N ASN A 77 6.03 2.11 -5.69
CA ASN A 77 7.30 1.41 -5.56
C ASN A 77 7.97 1.77 -4.22
N SER A 78 8.56 0.77 -3.55
CA SER A 78 9.29 0.96 -2.29
C SER A 78 10.47 1.93 -2.42
N ASN A 79 11.11 2.06 -3.60
CA ASN A 79 12.17 3.04 -3.82
C ASN A 79 11.67 4.48 -3.66
N LEU A 80 10.39 4.76 -3.98
CA LEU A 80 9.80 6.08 -3.77
C LEU A 80 9.71 6.43 -2.28
N LEU A 81 9.47 5.45 -1.40
CA LEU A 81 9.50 5.68 0.05
C LEU A 81 10.87 6.19 0.48
N TYR A 82 11.95 5.53 0.06
CA TYR A 82 13.30 5.93 0.40
C TYR A 82 13.74 7.24 -0.26
N ALA A 83 13.22 7.55 -1.46
CA ALA A 83 13.51 8.82 -2.13
C ALA A 83 12.82 10.02 -1.44
N ILE A 84 11.60 9.83 -0.93
CA ILE A 84 10.80 10.88 -0.29
C ILE A 84 11.16 11.02 1.20
N TYR A 85 11.41 9.89 1.88
CA TYR A 85 11.61 9.82 3.32
C TYR A 85 12.83 8.95 3.71
N PRO A 86 14.05 9.36 3.37
CA PRO A 86 15.25 8.51 3.49
C PRO A 86 15.58 8.10 4.93
N ILE A 87 15.15 8.88 5.94
CA ILE A 87 15.59 8.70 7.33
C ILE A 87 14.57 7.91 8.18
N GLN A 88 13.29 7.83 7.77
CA GLN A 88 12.21 7.32 8.62
C GLN A 88 11.32 6.28 7.96
N VAL A 89 11.81 5.57 6.95
CA VAL A 89 11.03 4.51 6.32
C VAL A 89 10.80 3.37 7.30
N ASP A 90 9.53 3.10 7.64
CA ASP A 90 9.16 1.91 8.39
C ASP A 90 9.40 0.66 7.52
N ARG A 91 10.17 -0.30 8.04
CA ARG A 91 10.45 -1.55 7.35
C ARG A 91 9.18 -2.31 6.97
N GLN A 92 8.19 -2.33 7.85
CA GLN A 92 6.92 -2.99 7.59
C GLN A 92 6.21 -2.35 6.38
N GLU A 93 6.23 -1.02 6.30
CA GLU A 93 5.65 -0.28 5.18
C GLU A 93 6.39 -0.55 3.87
N ALA A 94 7.72 -0.59 3.90
CA ALA A 94 8.52 -0.92 2.72
C ALA A 94 8.23 -2.35 2.21
N MET A 95 8.09 -3.32 3.11
CA MET A 95 7.72 -4.70 2.77
C MET A 95 6.31 -4.79 2.18
N GLU A 96 5.34 -4.09 2.76
CA GLU A 96 3.96 -4.06 2.26
C GLU A 96 3.89 -3.38 0.89
N THR A 97 4.60 -2.27 0.70
CA THR A 97 4.69 -1.57 -0.59
C THR A 97 5.32 -2.46 -1.66
N PHE A 98 6.41 -3.15 -1.34
CA PHE A 98 7.03 -4.12 -2.24
C PHE A 98 6.07 -5.26 -2.60
N PHE A 99 5.40 -5.85 -1.61
CA PHE A 99 4.40 -6.90 -1.83
C PHE A 99 3.31 -6.46 -2.80
N VAL A 100 2.71 -5.29 -2.56
CA VAL A 100 1.65 -4.75 -3.42
C VAL A 100 2.19 -4.48 -4.81
N ASN A 101 3.37 -3.87 -4.94
CA ASN A 101 3.99 -3.56 -6.23
C ASN A 101 4.23 -4.81 -7.09
N MET A 102 4.68 -5.91 -6.50
CA MET A 102 4.94 -7.15 -7.24
C MET A 102 3.68 -7.85 -7.74
N LEU A 103 2.56 -7.69 -7.03
CA LEU A 103 1.33 -8.41 -7.35
C LEU A 103 0.29 -7.58 -8.12
N TRP A 104 0.37 -6.25 -8.07
CA TRP A 104 -0.71 -5.39 -8.57
C TRP A 104 -1.01 -5.53 -10.06
N LYS A 105 -0.04 -5.92 -10.87
CA LYS A 105 -0.18 -6.02 -12.32
C LYS A 105 -1.17 -7.12 -12.73
N ASP A 106 -1.05 -8.29 -12.10
CA ASP A 106 -1.77 -9.50 -12.49
C ASP A 106 -2.82 -9.95 -11.48
N HIS A 107 -2.89 -9.28 -10.31
CA HIS A 107 -3.76 -9.67 -9.21
C HIS A 107 -4.57 -8.49 -8.65
N LYS A 108 -5.80 -8.75 -8.26
CA LYS A 108 -6.62 -7.80 -7.52
C LYS A 108 -6.31 -7.89 -6.03
N ILE A 109 -5.83 -6.77 -5.45
CA ILE A 109 -5.44 -6.70 -4.05
C ILE A 109 -6.49 -5.91 -3.27
N ASN A 110 -7.02 -6.52 -2.22
CA ASN A 110 -7.97 -5.89 -1.30
C ASN A 110 -7.38 -5.85 0.12
N THR A 111 -7.87 -4.94 0.94
CA THR A 111 -7.50 -4.89 2.36
C THR A 111 -8.02 -6.15 3.07
N GLY A 112 -7.23 -6.63 4.02
CA GLY A 112 -7.58 -7.71 4.90
C GLY A 112 -8.26 -7.26 6.19
N CYS A 113 -8.02 -8.05 7.23
CA CYS A 113 -8.54 -7.82 8.57
C CYS A 113 -7.41 -8.00 9.61
N ARG A 114 -7.78 -8.17 10.89
CA ARG A 114 -6.81 -8.35 11.98
C ARG A 114 -5.88 -9.57 11.78
N ASP A 115 -6.37 -10.62 11.12
CA ASP A 115 -5.63 -11.87 10.97
C ASP A 115 -4.73 -11.91 9.75
N TYR A 116 -5.04 -11.14 8.72
CA TYR A 116 -4.24 -11.01 7.50
C TYR A 116 -4.31 -9.58 6.95
N HIS A 117 -3.23 -9.11 6.32
CA HIS A 117 -3.13 -7.73 5.85
C HIS A 117 -3.81 -7.53 4.49
N TYR A 118 -3.70 -8.50 3.60
CA TYR A 118 -4.19 -8.42 2.22
C TYR A 118 -4.96 -9.67 1.82
N LEU A 119 -6.01 -9.44 1.03
CA LEU A 119 -6.76 -10.48 0.33
C LEU A 119 -6.48 -10.31 -1.17
N VAL A 120 -5.89 -11.31 -1.78
CA VAL A 120 -5.53 -11.32 -3.20
C VAL A 120 -6.50 -12.20 -3.96
N ASP A 121 -7.07 -11.67 -5.05
CA ASP A 121 -8.08 -12.30 -5.91
C ASP A 121 -9.31 -12.82 -5.17
N GLY A 122 -9.64 -12.18 -4.04
CA GLY A 122 -10.76 -12.59 -3.20
C GLY A 122 -10.62 -13.95 -2.51
N LYS A 123 -9.45 -14.58 -2.59
CA LYS A 123 -9.21 -15.96 -2.12
C LYS A 123 -7.99 -16.11 -1.24
N MET A 124 -6.86 -15.56 -1.64
CA MET A 124 -5.58 -15.78 -0.99
C MET A 124 -5.35 -14.74 0.10
N LYS A 125 -5.20 -15.19 1.33
CA LYS A 125 -4.95 -14.34 2.50
C LYS A 125 -3.45 -14.23 2.76
N PHE A 126 -2.94 -13.01 2.84
CA PHE A 126 -1.52 -12.75 3.08
C PHE A 126 -1.30 -11.90 4.32
N ARG A 127 -0.34 -12.30 5.12
CA ARG A 127 0.17 -11.53 6.26
C ARG A 127 1.66 -11.27 6.07
N ILE A 128 2.03 -10.00 6.06
CA ILE A 128 3.41 -9.56 5.88
C ILE A 128 3.98 -9.28 7.26
N THR A 129 5.11 -9.91 7.60
CA THR A 129 5.69 -9.79 8.93
C THR A 129 7.20 -9.78 8.88
N ASP A 130 7.83 -9.04 9.82
CA ASP A 130 9.26 -9.18 10.10
C ASP A 130 9.53 -10.48 10.90
N ALA A 131 10.71 -11.06 10.73
CA ALA A 131 11.13 -12.29 11.38
C ALA A 131 11.06 -12.22 12.92
N GLN A 132 11.29 -11.03 13.50
CA GLN A 132 11.28 -10.82 14.95
C GLN A 132 9.89 -10.81 15.59
N ALA A 133 8.83 -10.56 14.82
CA ALA A 133 7.47 -10.41 15.35
C ALA A 133 6.77 -11.73 15.71
N ILE A 134 7.34 -12.90 15.38
CA ILE A 134 6.61 -14.18 15.35
C ILE A 134 6.78 -15.04 16.61
N GLY A 135 7.54 -14.63 17.59
CA GLY A 135 7.81 -15.46 18.77
C GLY A 135 6.59 -15.99 19.56
N LYS A 136 5.38 -15.50 19.29
CA LYS A 136 4.13 -15.90 20.00
C LYS A 136 2.89 -15.99 19.10
N GLN A 137 3.01 -15.90 17.78
CA GLN A 137 1.85 -15.82 16.91
C GLN A 137 1.47 -17.21 16.36
N ARG A 138 0.22 -17.61 16.62
CA ARG A 138 -0.36 -18.84 16.06
C ARG A 138 -0.50 -18.69 14.55
N TYR A 139 0.11 -19.58 13.79
CA TYR A 139 -0.06 -19.66 12.34
C TYR A 139 -1.47 -20.16 12.01
N LEU A 140 -2.19 -19.41 11.20
CA LEU A 140 -3.48 -19.83 10.66
C LEU A 140 -3.25 -20.67 9.39
N PRO A 141 -3.92 -21.82 9.22
CA PRO A 141 -3.64 -22.75 8.12
C PRO A 141 -4.00 -22.20 6.75
N ASP A 142 -4.92 -21.24 6.67
CA ASP A 142 -5.40 -20.60 5.43
C ASP A 142 -4.75 -19.25 5.12
N VAL A 143 -3.77 -18.83 5.92
CA VAL A 143 -3.03 -17.58 5.75
C VAL A 143 -1.61 -17.87 5.30
N LYS A 144 -1.18 -17.21 4.22
CA LYS A 144 0.21 -17.21 3.74
C LYS A 144 0.99 -16.10 4.44
N TYR A 145 2.12 -16.44 5.01
CA TYR A 145 2.98 -15.52 5.76
C TYR A 145 4.17 -15.12 4.89
N VAL A 146 4.20 -13.85 4.49
CA VAL A 146 5.33 -13.31 3.73
C VAL A 146 6.31 -12.70 4.70
N ARG A 147 7.56 -13.14 4.65
CA ARG A 147 8.58 -12.76 5.63
C ARG A 147 9.84 -12.22 4.97
N TYR A 148 10.34 -11.13 5.54
CA TYR A 148 11.68 -10.62 5.30
C TYR A 148 12.71 -11.52 6.02
N ASN A 149 13.98 -11.52 5.61
CA ASN A 149 15.05 -12.34 6.21
C ASN A 149 14.75 -13.84 6.31
N THR A 150 14.04 -14.39 5.35
CA THR A 150 13.84 -15.84 5.22
C THR A 150 14.38 -16.27 3.86
N GLU A 151 15.31 -17.20 3.87
CA GLU A 151 15.94 -17.69 2.64
C GLU A 151 15.10 -18.78 1.97
N VAL A 152 14.51 -19.66 2.75
CA VAL A 152 13.76 -20.82 2.25
C VAL A 152 12.33 -20.79 2.77
N GLY A 153 11.37 -20.94 1.87
CA GLY A 153 9.95 -21.08 2.22
C GLY A 153 9.63 -22.49 2.73
N LYS A 154 8.67 -22.59 3.65
CA LYS A 154 8.14 -23.87 4.13
C LYS A 154 6.65 -23.77 4.43
N GLY A 155 5.84 -24.61 3.81
CA GLY A 155 4.39 -24.59 3.99
C GLY A 155 3.79 -23.24 3.60
N ASN A 156 3.14 -22.56 4.54
CA ASN A 156 2.53 -21.25 4.31
C ASN A 156 3.50 -20.07 4.45
N LEU A 157 4.78 -20.33 4.72
CA LEU A 157 5.80 -19.30 4.84
C LEU A 157 6.47 -19.06 3.49
N ILE A 158 6.41 -17.81 3.01
CA ILE A 158 6.95 -17.37 1.74
C ILE A 158 8.02 -16.31 2.00
N PRO A 159 9.26 -16.50 1.53
CA PRO A 159 10.26 -15.44 1.55
C PRO A 159 9.80 -14.24 0.72
N LEU A 160 9.95 -13.02 1.26
CA LEU A 160 9.53 -11.80 0.55
C LEU A 160 10.24 -11.63 -0.80
N TRP A 161 11.50 -11.97 -0.88
CA TRP A 161 12.32 -11.84 -2.10
C TRP A 161 11.81 -12.69 -3.27
N LEU A 162 11.12 -13.81 -3.01
CA LEU A 162 10.53 -14.64 -4.06
C LEU A 162 9.48 -13.90 -4.90
N LEU A 163 8.80 -12.91 -4.30
CA LEU A 163 7.81 -12.11 -5.01
C LEU A 163 8.45 -11.25 -6.11
N GLY A 164 9.74 -10.93 -5.99
CA GLY A 164 10.48 -10.19 -7.02
C GLY A 164 10.58 -10.93 -8.37
N PHE A 165 10.30 -12.22 -8.42
CA PHE A 165 10.24 -12.99 -9.67
C PHE A 165 8.86 -12.98 -10.34
N LEU A 166 7.86 -12.33 -9.72
CA LEU A 166 6.52 -12.14 -10.31
C LEU A 166 6.43 -10.88 -11.17
N TYR A 167 7.50 -10.11 -11.27
CA TYR A 167 7.56 -8.85 -12.01
C TYR A 167 7.64 -9.04 -13.52
#